data_21ff64fe09166091ccb6595f04cd4c90
#
_entry.id   21ff64fe09166091ccb6595f04cd4c90
#
_cell.length_a   1.000
_cell.length_b   1.000
_cell.length_c   1.000
_cell.angle_alpha   90.00
_cell.angle_beta   90.00
_cell.angle_gamma   90.00
#
_symmetry.space_group_name_H-M   'P 1'
#
loop_
_entity.id
_entity.type
_entity.pdbx_description
1 polymer ?
#
loop_
_entity_poly.entity_id
_entity_poly.type
_entity_poly.pdbx_seq_one_letter_code
_entity_poly.pdbx_strand_id
1 'polypeptide(L)'
;MIQFWQVGLISGMLAVSGSGAAVHAAPAPAPAEVAAVAAAAADARADPVFEPARQSVRSTTEWLARGVDSWFGDKPFSDGGKVSDGRLSVFLLTRQHETPDLSVRFNARVWLPNLQDRAYLFLGRDDSRETVTDQPDALSRQQRLLKENNADTSFFAGLGFALHDALQFRIGFHGGLKPYAHARYSHAWPLGAADRVDFRETLFWTPDDHIGSTTAMSYEHAWSSTLVLRWLNAATITQDSKKFEWSSSLGAYQSYGQQQLLSLEALCSGLQGSGVPATDIGLQLKWEQPVHKDWLLGEILVGHFWPRPDALTARSRAWALGAGIKMKF
;
A
#
# COMPACT_ATOMS: atom_id res chain seq x y z
N MET A 1 3.01 11.91 -2.96
CA MET A 1 3.46 11.55 -4.32
C MET A 1 4.68 10.65 -4.15
N ILE A 2 4.48 9.34 -4.15
CA ILE A 2 5.57 8.37 -4.06
C ILE A 2 6.02 8.14 -5.50
N GLN A 3 7.10 8.81 -5.92
CA GLN A 3 7.78 8.50 -7.17
C GLN A 3 8.60 7.23 -6.95
N PHE A 4 8.15 6.14 -7.55
CA PHE A 4 8.98 4.96 -7.72
C PHE A 4 10.10 5.28 -8.71
N TRP A 5 11.32 5.03 -8.31
CA TRP A 5 12.52 5.13 -9.12
C TRP A 5 12.39 4.26 -10.37
N GLN A 6 12.38 4.89 -11.55
CA GLN A 6 12.72 4.21 -12.80
C GLN A 6 14.24 4.28 -12.96
N VAL A 7 14.90 3.14 -12.82
CA VAL A 7 16.30 2.98 -13.20
C VAL A 7 16.34 2.81 -14.71
N GLY A 8 16.77 3.86 -15.41
CA GLY A 8 17.06 3.83 -16.83
C GLY A 8 18.36 3.08 -17.11
N LEU A 9 18.28 1.97 -17.82
CA LEU A 9 19.43 1.27 -18.40
C LEU A 9 19.92 2.06 -19.62
N ILE A 10 21.10 2.67 -19.52
CA ILE A 10 21.84 3.22 -20.64
C ILE A 10 22.67 2.09 -21.25
N SER A 11 22.24 1.56 -22.38
CA SER A 11 23.04 0.68 -23.22
C SER A 11 23.89 1.54 -24.18
N GLY A 12 25.20 1.55 -23.94
CA GLY A 12 26.18 2.16 -24.84
C GLY A 12 26.34 1.33 -26.11
N MET A 13 26.15 1.95 -27.24
CA MET A 13 26.30 1.38 -28.58
C MET A 13 27.67 1.77 -29.13
N LEU A 14 28.55 0.80 -29.30
CA LEU A 14 29.82 0.93 -30.04
C LEU A 14 29.56 0.56 -31.51
N ALA A 15 29.71 1.50 -32.37
CA ALA A 15 29.65 1.29 -33.82
C ALA A 15 31.02 0.88 -34.36
N VAL A 16 31.09 -0.25 -35.03
CA VAL A 16 32.23 -0.63 -35.91
C VAL A 16 31.72 -0.69 -37.34
N SER A 17 32.24 0.18 -38.16
CA SER A 17 32.01 0.23 -39.62
C SER A 17 32.97 -0.73 -40.36
N GLY A 18 32.41 -1.67 -41.09
CA GLY A 18 33.16 -2.54 -42.03
C GLY A 18 32.36 -2.74 -43.29
N SER A 19 32.86 -2.24 -44.41
CA SER A 19 32.31 -2.37 -45.78
C SER A 19 32.71 -3.70 -46.40
N GLY A 20 31.73 -4.41 -46.95
CA GLY A 20 32.01 -5.61 -47.78
C GLY A 20 30.75 -6.05 -48.54
N ALA A 21 30.89 -6.24 -49.84
CA ALA A 21 29.86 -6.31 -50.86
C ALA A 21 28.97 -7.56 -50.86
N ALA A 22 27.84 -7.43 -51.50
CA ALA A 22 26.65 -8.24 -51.61
C ALA A 22 26.79 -9.64 -52.21
N VAL A 23 26.04 -10.60 -51.59
CA VAL A 23 25.42 -11.74 -52.30
C VAL A 23 24.01 -11.90 -51.76
N HIS A 24 22.99 -11.79 -52.65
CA HIS A 24 21.61 -11.98 -52.31
C HIS A 24 21.29 -13.45 -52.03
N ALA A 25 21.13 -13.80 -50.73
CA ALA A 25 20.37 -14.96 -50.31
C ALA A 25 19.28 -14.42 -49.37
N ALA A 26 18.01 -14.85 -49.52
CA ALA A 26 16.91 -14.48 -48.68
C ALA A 26 17.28 -14.79 -47.22
N PRO A 27 17.14 -13.85 -46.26
CA PRO A 27 17.52 -14.08 -44.91
C PRO A 27 16.55 -15.06 -44.27
N ALA A 28 17.08 -16.14 -43.70
CA ALA A 28 16.37 -16.93 -42.68
C ALA A 28 16.04 -15.97 -41.52
N PRO A 29 14.85 -16.05 -40.91
CA PRO A 29 14.48 -15.19 -39.77
C PRO A 29 15.53 -15.31 -38.68
N ALA A 30 16.02 -14.18 -38.22
CA ALA A 30 17.05 -14.11 -37.19
C ALA A 30 16.58 -14.81 -35.92
N PRO A 31 17.44 -15.54 -35.19
CA PRO A 31 17.05 -16.22 -33.97
C PRO A 31 16.47 -15.30 -32.88
N ALA A 32 16.75 -14.00 -32.97
CA ALA A 32 16.13 -12.96 -32.11
C ALA A 32 14.65 -12.73 -32.42
N GLU A 33 14.23 -12.85 -33.69
CA GLU A 33 12.84 -12.66 -34.12
C GLU A 33 11.99 -13.88 -33.74
N VAL A 34 12.55 -15.08 -33.85
CA VAL A 34 11.92 -16.33 -33.37
C VAL A 34 11.84 -16.35 -31.84
N ALA A 35 12.84 -15.82 -31.14
CA ALA A 35 12.81 -15.68 -29.68
C ALA A 35 11.80 -14.61 -29.23
N ALA A 36 11.68 -13.50 -29.96
CA ALA A 36 10.68 -12.46 -29.67
C ALA A 36 9.25 -12.95 -29.94
N VAL A 37 9.03 -13.69 -31.03
CA VAL A 37 7.72 -14.33 -31.32
C VAL A 37 7.42 -15.45 -30.33
N ALA A 38 8.40 -16.22 -29.90
CA ALA A 38 8.23 -17.24 -28.85
C ALA A 38 8.00 -16.61 -27.46
N ALA A 39 8.64 -15.49 -27.14
CA ALA A 39 8.40 -14.73 -25.93
C ALA A 39 7.02 -14.06 -25.94
N ALA A 40 6.61 -13.47 -27.08
CA ALA A 40 5.26 -12.93 -27.27
C ALA A 40 4.18 -14.02 -27.27
N ALA A 41 4.47 -15.22 -27.78
CA ALA A 41 3.56 -16.37 -27.72
C ALA A 41 3.54 -17.03 -26.32
N ALA A 42 4.61 -16.93 -25.53
CA ALA A 42 4.61 -17.32 -24.13
C ALA A 42 3.85 -16.31 -23.24
N ASP A 43 3.91 -15.03 -23.57
CA ASP A 43 3.13 -13.97 -22.92
C ASP A 43 1.64 -14.00 -23.33
N ALA A 44 1.35 -14.51 -24.55
CA ALA A 44 -0.02 -14.73 -25.06
C ALA A 44 -0.71 -16.01 -24.51
N ARG A 45 -0.03 -16.83 -23.72
CA ARG A 45 -0.69 -17.76 -22.79
C ARG A 45 -1.13 -16.97 -21.57
N ALA A 46 -2.08 -16.05 -21.80
CA ALA A 46 -2.82 -15.35 -20.77
C ALA A 46 -3.31 -16.42 -19.77
N ASP A 47 -2.93 -16.27 -18.54
CA ASP A 47 -3.39 -17.13 -17.45
C ASP A 47 -4.92 -17.04 -17.43
N PRO A 48 -5.67 -18.13 -17.72
CA PRO A 48 -7.10 -18.04 -18.00
C PRO A 48 -7.94 -17.59 -16.81
N VAL A 49 -7.33 -17.47 -15.63
CA VAL A 49 -8.02 -17.15 -14.38
C VAL A 49 -7.69 -15.76 -13.86
N PHE A 50 -6.41 -15.40 -13.75
CA PHE A 50 -6.01 -14.16 -13.05
C PHE A 50 -6.17 -12.90 -13.90
N GLU A 51 -5.84 -12.93 -15.19
CA GLU A 51 -5.97 -11.75 -16.04
C GLU A 51 -7.43 -11.32 -16.27
N PRO A 52 -8.39 -12.22 -16.54
CA PRO A 52 -9.81 -11.86 -16.58
C PRO A 52 -10.33 -11.32 -15.24
N ALA A 53 -9.90 -11.89 -14.11
CA ALA A 53 -10.28 -11.39 -12.79
C ALA A 53 -9.78 -9.96 -12.55
N ARG A 54 -8.53 -9.68 -12.89
CA ARG A 54 -7.93 -8.34 -12.82
C ARG A 54 -8.69 -7.33 -13.68
N GLN A 55 -8.96 -7.68 -14.93
CA GLN A 55 -9.71 -6.83 -15.88
C GLN A 55 -11.14 -6.60 -15.41
N SER A 56 -11.79 -7.60 -14.86
CA SER A 56 -13.14 -7.49 -14.32
C SER A 56 -13.21 -6.52 -13.13
N VAL A 57 -12.29 -6.62 -12.18
CA VAL A 57 -12.21 -5.69 -11.03
C VAL A 57 -11.93 -4.28 -11.51
N ARG A 58 -11.00 -4.10 -12.43
CA ARG A 58 -10.67 -2.79 -13.01
C ARG A 58 -11.86 -2.18 -13.76
N SER A 59 -12.50 -2.92 -14.64
CA SER A 59 -13.63 -2.43 -15.43
C SER A 59 -14.85 -2.07 -14.57
N THR A 60 -15.12 -2.83 -13.51
CA THR A 60 -16.16 -2.51 -12.53
C THR A 60 -15.85 -1.20 -11.80
N THR A 61 -14.59 -1.02 -11.39
CA THR A 61 -14.13 0.22 -10.73
C THR A 61 -14.25 1.43 -11.66
N GLU A 62 -13.85 1.30 -12.93
CA GLU A 62 -13.97 2.36 -13.94
C GLU A 62 -15.44 2.67 -14.27
N TRP A 63 -16.30 1.66 -14.31
CA TRP A 63 -17.74 1.85 -14.53
C TRP A 63 -18.39 2.66 -13.40
N LEU A 64 -18.10 2.34 -12.14
CA LEU A 64 -18.57 3.11 -10.99
C LEU A 64 -18.07 4.56 -11.03
N ALA A 65 -16.78 4.75 -11.34
CA ALA A 65 -16.20 6.07 -11.42
C ALA A 65 -16.80 6.93 -12.53
N ARG A 66 -17.10 6.36 -13.70
CA ARG A 66 -17.82 7.05 -14.79
C ARG A 66 -19.20 7.52 -14.35
N GLY A 67 -19.94 6.68 -13.61
CA GLY A 67 -21.24 7.06 -13.07
C GLY A 67 -21.16 8.27 -12.16
N VAL A 68 -20.19 8.32 -11.27
CA VAL A 68 -19.98 9.46 -10.38
C VAL A 68 -19.47 10.70 -11.13
N ASP A 69 -18.52 10.53 -12.04
CA ASP A 69 -17.91 11.65 -12.80
C ASP A 69 -18.95 12.37 -13.68
N SER A 70 -19.91 11.63 -14.26
CA SER A 70 -21.00 12.19 -15.06
C SER A 70 -21.94 13.12 -14.27
N TRP A 71 -21.91 13.11 -12.94
CA TRP A 71 -22.70 14.04 -12.13
C TRP A 71 -22.06 15.45 -12.07
N PHE A 72 -20.78 15.56 -12.41
CA PHE A 72 -20.00 16.80 -12.29
C PHE A 72 -19.72 17.49 -13.63
N GLY A 73 -20.08 16.88 -14.78
CA GLY A 73 -19.89 17.50 -16.09
C GLY A 73 -20.00 16.50 -17.24
N ASP A 74 -19.86 17.02 -18.47
CA ASP A 74 -20.06 16.29 -19.73
C ASP A 74 -18.75 15.83 -20.38
N LYS A 75 -17.57 16.03 -19.76
CA LYS A 75 -16.32 15.53 -20.30
C LYS A 75 -16.31 14.01 -20.32
N PRO A 76 -15.94 13.36 -21.42
CA PRO A 76 -15.82 11.92 -21.47
C PRO A 76 -14.80 11.42 -20.44
N PHE A 77 -15.11 10.38 -19.69
CA PHE A 77 -14.20 9.78 -18.72
C PHE A 77 -12.87 9.32 -19.35
N SER A 78 -12.87 8.98 -20.64
CA SER A 78 -11.67 8.65 -21.41
C SER A 78 -10.65 9.80 -21.49
N ASP A 79 -11.09 11.05 -21.30
CA ASP A 79 -10.27 12.25 -21.41
C ASP A 79 -9.56 12.63 -20.10
N GLY A 80 -9.06 11.65 -19.36
CA GLY A 80 -8.30 11.84 -18.13
C GLY A 80 -8.72 10.94 -16.97
N GLY A 81 -9.87 10.26 -17.06
CA GLY A 81 -10.30 9.29 -16.07
C GLY A 81 -9.36 8.07 -16.02
N LYS A 82 -8.73 7.84 -14.88
CA LYS A 82 -7.76 6.76 -14.72
C LYS A 82 -7.84 6.16 -13.32
N VAL A 83 -7.88 4.82 -13.25
CA VAL A 83 -7.55 4.11 -12.01
C VAL A 83 -6.07 4.33 -11.74
N SER A 84 -5.74 5.06 -10.70
CA SER A 84 -4.36 5.44 -10.37
C SER A 84 -3.73 4.52 -9.33
N ASP A 85 -4.55 3.85 -8.52
CA ASP A 85 -4.10 2.95 -7.45
C ASP A 85 -5.23 1.96 -7.17
N GLY A 86 -5.17 0.81 -7.85
CA GLY A 86 -6.08 -0.30 -7.65
C GLY A 86 -5.37 -1.47 -7.00
N ARG A 87 -5.89 -1.95 -5.86
CA ARG A 87 -5.31 -3.07 -5.11
C ARG A 87 -6.39 -3.97 -4.54
N LEU A 88 -6.25 -5.26 -4.78
CA LEU A 88 -7.01 -6.31 -4.11
C LEU A 88 -6.02 -7.21 -3.38
N SER A 89 -6.24 -7.49 -2.11
CA SER A 89 -5.42 -8.42 -1.34
C SER A 89 -6.27 -9.39 -0.55
N VAL A 90 -5.83 -10.64 -0.54
CA VAL A 90 -6.37 -11.72 0.29
C VAL A 90 -5.25 -12.20 1.17
N PHE A 91 -5.46 -12.19 2.48
CA PHE A 91 -4.44 -12.54 3.46
C PHE A 91 -5.03 -13.45 4.53
N LEU A 92 -4.38 -14.57 4.77
CA LEU A 92 -4.66 -15.52 5.84
C LEU A 92 -3.64 -15.31 6.95
N LEU A 93 -4.10 -15.06 8.16
CA LEU A 93 -3.29 -14.90 9.35
C LEU A 93 -3.67 -15.95 10.39
N THR A 94 -2.69 -16.67 10.90
CA THR A 94 -2.85 -17.60 12.02
C THR A 94 -1.99 -17.12 13.18
N ARG A 95 -2.60 -16.93 14.33
CA ARG A 95 -1.91 -16.57 15.57
C ARG A 95 -2.02 -17.72 16.57
N GLN A 96 -1.03 -17.83 17.43
CA GLN A 96 -1.05 -18.84 18.49
C GLN A 96 -2.25 -18.62 19.42
N HIS A 97 -3.02 -19.67 19.67
CA HIS A 97 -4.23 -19.68 20.52
C HIS A 97 -5.44 -18.93 19.96
N GLU A 98 -5.43 -18.56 18.67
CA GLU A 98 -6.55 -17.92 18.01
C GLU A 98 -7.00 -18.69 16.77
N THR A 99 -8.23 -18.44 16.34
CA THR A 99 -8.74 -18.97 15.06
C THR A 99 -8.06 -18.25 13.89
N PRO A 100 -7.78 -18.97 12.78
CA PRO A 100 -7.26 -18.32 11.58
C PRO A 100 -8.18 -17.20 11.09
N ASP A 101 -7.59 -16.06 10.75
CA ASP A 101 -8.29 -14.90 10.24
C ASP A 101 -8.02 -14.76 8.73
N LEU A 102 -9.10 -14.73 7.93
CA LEU A 102 -9.04 -14.48 6.49
C LEU A 102 -9.53 -13.06 6.21
N SER A 103 -8.63 -12.19 5.81
CA SER A 103 -8.95 -10.81 5.45
C SER A 103 -8.92 -10.61 3.94
N VAL A 104 -9.97 -9.97 3.42
CA VAL A 104 -10.03 -9.51 2.03
C VAL A 104 -10.12 -7.99 2.05
N ARG A 105 -9.16 -7.35 1.37
CA ARG A 105 -9.10 -5.91 1.26
C ARG A 105 -9.13 -5.50 -0.20
N PHE A 106 -9.81 -4.43 -0.44
CA PHE A 106 -9.91 -3.80 -1.74
C PHE A 106 -9.74 -2.31 -1.57
N ASN A 107 -8.93 -1.69 -2.40
CA ASN A 107 -8.75 -0.24 -2.44
C ASN A 107 -8.58 0.19 -3.89
N ALA A 108 -9.34 1.20 -4.30
CA ALA A 108 -9.23 1.81 -5.60
C ALA A 108 -9.35 3.32 -5.51
N ARG A 109 -8.52 4.01 -6.29
CA ARG A 109 -8.56 5.46 -6.47
C ARG A 109 -8.68 5.77 -7.95
N VAL A 110 -9.65 6.61 -8.29
CA VAL A 110 -9.92 6.99 -9.67
C VAL A 110 -10.00 8.51 -9.77
N TRP A 111 -9.19 9.10 -10.62
CA TRP A 111 -9.24 10.54 -10.90
C TRP A 111 -10.46 10.87 -11.76
N LEU A 112 -11.10 11.99 -11.43
CA LEU A 112 -12.33 12.46 -12.07
C LEU A 112 -12.01 13.64 -13.00
N PRO A 113 -12.08 13.45 -14.35
CA PRO A 113 -11.69 14.48 -15.32
C PRO A 113 -12.58 15.73 -15.29
N ASN A 114 -13.86 15.57 -14.92
CA ASN A 114 -14.79 16.69 -14.79
C ASN A 114 -14.47 17.65 -13.63
N LEU A 115 -13.65 17.23 -12.67
CA LEU A 115 -13.21 18.01 -11.53
C LEU A 115 -11.77 18.54 -11.65
N GLN A 116 -11.30 18.79 -12.89
CA GLN A 116 -10.00 19.40 -13.22
C GLN A 116 -8.79 18.65 -12.66
N ASP A 117 -8.85 17.32 -12.60
CA ASP A 117 -7.79 16.44 -12.08
C ASP A 117 -7.34 16.73 -10.62
N ARG A 118 -8.15 17.47 -9.86
CA ARG A 118 -7.91 17.76 -8.45
C ARG A 118 -8.74 16.90 -7.51
N ALA A 119 -9.77 16.25 -8.04
CA ALA A 119 -10.63 15.36 -7.28
C ALA A 119 -10.49 13.93 -7.76
N TYR A 120 -10.64 13.01 -6.83
CA TYR A 120 -10.65 11.58 -7.09
C TYR A 120 -11.73 10.89 -6.26
N LEU A 121 -12.35 9.89 -6.85
CA LEU A 121 -13.17 8.93 -6.15
C LEU A 121 -12.23 7.91 -5.48
N PHE A 122 -12.49 7.61 -4.23
CA PHE A 122 -11.88 6.44 -3.57
C PHE A 122 -12.98 5.53 -3.05
N LEU A 123 -12.74 4.24 -3.18
CA LEU A 123 -13.66 3.22 -2.69
C LEU A 123 -12.89 1.96 -2.32
N GLY A 124 -13.43 1.23 -1.37
CA GLY A 124 -12.77 0.00 -0.97
C GLY A 124 -13.39 -0.69 0.22
N ARG A 125 -12.65 -1.69 0.69
CA ARG A 125 -12.89 -2.40 1.93
C ARG A 125 -11.57 -2.55 2.65
N ASP A 126 -11.41 -1.84 3.75
CA ASP A 126 -10.20 -1.86 4.56
C ASP A 126 -10.53 -1.56 6.02
N ASP A 127 -9.50 -1.51 6.86
CA ASP A 127 -9.64 -1.10 8.25
C ASP A 127 -10.15 0.35 8.33
N SER A 128 -11.20 0.57 9.10
CA SER A 128 -11.78 1.89 9.32
C SER A 128 -10.76 2.88 9.91
N ARG A 129 -9.84 2.41 10.74
CA ARG A 129 -8.75 3.23 11.29
C ARG A 129 -7.78 3.71 10.21
N GLU A 130 -7.37 2.83 9.27
CA GLU A 130 -6.50 3.24 8.15
C GLU A 130 -7.21 4.28 7.27
N THR A 131 -8.50 4.05 7.02
CA THR A 131 -9.29 4.90 6.12
C THR A 131 -9.57 6.27 6.71
N VAL A 132 -9.95 6.33 7.98
CA VAL A 132 -10.42 7.53 8.68
C VAL A 132 -9.26 8.28 9.32
N THR A 133 -8.46 7.60 10.13
CA THR A 133 -7.36 8.24 10.88
C THR A 133 -6.10 8.38 10.04
N ASP A 134 -6.05 7.78 8.85
CA ASP A 134 -4.89 7.79 7.94
C ASP A 134 -3.61 7.26 8.61
N GLN A 135 -3.77 6.32 9.54
CA GLN A 135 -2.63 5.65 10.15
C GLN A 135 -1.81 4.91 9.08
N PRO A 136 -0.46 4.94 9.12
CA PRO A 136 0.35 4.25 8.13
C PRO A 136 0.03 2.75 8.06
N ASP A 137 -0.19 2.21 6.85
CA ASP A 137 -0.53 0.79 6.60
C ASP A 137 0.43 -0.19 7.29
N ALA A 138 1.71 0.17 7.42
CA ALA A 138 2.70 -0.67 8.10
C ALA A 138 2.35 -0.85 9.58
N LEU A 139 1.96 0.23 10.26
CA LEU A 139 1.63 0.22 11.69
C LEU A 139 0.25 -0.39 11.95
N SER A 140 -0.73 -0.17 11.10
CA SER A 140 -2.06 -0.74 11.26
C SER A 140 -2.07 -2.26 11.03
N ARG A 141 -1.27 -2.78 10.09
CA ARG A 141 -1.05 -4.22 9.94
C ARG A 141 -0.39 -4.84 11.16
N GLN A 142 0.53 -4.12 11.78
CA GLN A 142 1.19 -4.53 13.01
C GLN A 142 0.21 -4.64 14.17
N GLN A 143 -0.69 -3.68 14.32
CA GLN A 143 -1.74 -3.72 15.34
C GLN A 143 -2.67 -4.92 15.15
N ARG A 144 -2.91 -5.36 13.90
CA ARG A 144 -3.69 -6.59 13.64
C ARG A 144 -2.97 -7.86 14.03
N LEU A 145 -1.66 -7.89 13.90
CA LEU A 145 -0.86 -9.03 14.39
C LEU A 145 -0.87 -9.14 15.90
N LEU A 146 -1.10 -8.02 16.58
CA LEU A 146 -1.02 -7.88 18.03
C LEU A 146 -2.38 -7.87 18.71
N LYS A 147 -3.46 -7.44 18.03
CA LYS A 147 -4.82 -7.35 18.59
C LYS A 147 -5.64 -8.58 18.26
N GLU A 148 -6.42 -8.99 19.24
CA GLU A 148 -7.53 -9.91 19.05
C GLU A 148 -8.45 -9.45 17.93
N ASN A 149 -8.89 -10.35 17.14
CA ASN A 149 -9.82 -10.46 16.01
C ASN A 149 -10.85 -9.35 15.71
N ASN A 150 -10.61 -8.10 16.02
CA ASN A 150 -11.53 -6.97 15.80
C ASN A 150 -10.99 -5.96 14.77
N ALA A 151 -10.35 -6.42 13.69
CA ALA A 151 -10.16 -5.56 12.55
C ALA A 151 -11.53 -5.25 11.96
N ASP A 152 -12.04 -4.05 12.23
CA ASP A 152 -13.29 -3.53 11.66
C ASP A 152 -13.07 -3.22 10.17
N THR A 153 -12.91 -4.30 9.38
CA THR A 153 -12.82 -4.17 7.93
C THR A 153 -14.19 -3.83 7.39
N SER A 154 -14.37 -2.59 7.07
CA SER A 154 -15.62 -2.06 6.55
C SER A 154 -15.47 -1.52 5.15
N PHE A 155 -16.59 -1.46 4.42
CA PHE A 155 -16.63 -0.75 3.16
C PHE A 155 -16.54 0.75 3.39
N PHE A 156 -15.82 1.43 2.53
CA PHE A 156 -15.73 2.87 2.48
C PHE A 156 -15.84 3.38 1.05
N ALA A 157 -16.36 4.57 0.89
CA ALA A 157 -16.40 5.30 -0.38
C ALA A 157 -16.44 6.81 -0.10
N GLY A 158 -15.86 7.59 -0.99
CA GLY A 158 -15.89 9.05 -0.84
C GLY A 158 -15.13 9.78 -1.95
N LEU A 159 -15.07 11.10 -1.78
CA LEU A 159 -14.37 12.02 -2.67
C LEU A 159 -13.16 12.61 -1.96
N GLY A 160 -12.05 12.62 -2.65
CA GLY A 160 -10.82 13.26 -2.21
C GLY A 160 -10.47 14.44 -3.11
N PHE A 161 -9.90 15.48 -2.52
CA PHE A 161 -9.47 16.70 -3.19
C PHE A 161 -8.02 16.98 -2.83
N ALA A 162 -7.17 17.09 -3.84
CA ALA A 162 -5.79 17.53 -3.70
C ALA A 162 -5.73 19.04 -4.00
N LEU A 163 -5.68 19.88 -2.96
CA LEU A 163 -5.54 21.33 -3.14
C LEU A 163 -4.12 21.71 -3.55
N HIS A 164 -3.16 21.02 -2.99
CA HIS A 164 -1.74 21.17 -3.25
C HIS A 164 -1.05 19.83 -3.00
N ASP A 165 0.18 19.62 -3.45
CA ASP A 165 0.94 18.39 -3.23
C ASP A 165 1.04 18.02 -1.73
N ALA A 166 1.07 19.03 -0.87
CA ALA A 166 1.15 18.85 0.57
C ALA A 166 -0.20 18.73 1.29
N LEU A 167 -1.33 19.18 0.69
CA LEU A 167 -2.60 19.30 1.39
C LEU A 167 -3.72 18.59 0.64
N GLN A 168 -4.34 17.60 1.28
CA GLN A 168 -5.42 16.79 0.74
C GLN A 168 -6.60 16.77 1.70
N PHE A 169 -7.81 16.75 1.14
CA PHE A 169 -9.06 16.59 1.88
C PHE A 169 -9.78 15.35 1.39
N ARG A 170 -10.47 14.66 2.29
CA ARG A 170 -11.38 13.57 1.95
C ARG A 170 -12.66 13.71 2.74
N ILE A 171 -13.76 13.40 2.08
CA ILE A 171 -15.07 13.24 2.69
C ILE A 171 -15.66 11.93 2.19
N GLY A 172 -16.32 11.17 3.04
CA GLY A 172 -16.85 9.88 2.64
C GLY A 172 -17.66 9.22 3.73
N PHE A 173 -17.92 7.94 3.48
CA PHE A 173 -18.62 7.05 4.40
C PHE A 173 -17.79 5.80 4.64
N HIS A 174 -17.88 5.27 5.85
CA HIS A 174 -17.31 3.98 6.24
C HIS A 174 -18.31 3.19 7.09
N GLY A 175 -18.12 1.89 7.23
CA GLY A 175 -18.82 1.02 8.19
C GLY A 175 -20.29 1.31 8.44
N GLY A 176 -21.19 0.95 7.52
CA GLY A 176 -22.63 1.19 7.71
C GLY A 176 -23.08 2.61 7.40
N LEU A 177 -22.44 3.29 6.45
CA LEU A 177 -22.74 4.66 6.00
C LEU A 177 -22.44 5.74 7.08
N LYS A 178 -21.52 5.51 7.98
CA LYS A 178 -21.04 6.53 8.92
C LYS A 178 -20.23 7.57 8.18
N PRO A 179 -20.60 8.86 8.19
CA PRO A 179 -19.85 9.89 7.49
C PRO A 179 -18.52 10.14 8.19
N TYR A 180 -17.51 10.53 7.43
CA TYR A 180 -16.26 11.05 7.94
C TYR A 180 -15.68 12.12 7.03
N ALA A 181 -14.84 12.96 7.60
CA ALA A 181 -14.03 13.92 6.86
C ALA A 181 -12.61 13.93 7.44
N HIS A 182 -11.61 14.08 6.57
CA HIS A 182 -10.26 14.35 7.03
C HIS A 182 -9.51 15.35 6.15
N ALA A 183 -8.60 16.07 6.78
CA ALA A 183 -7.64 16.97 6.14
C ALA A 183 -6.23 16.44 6.45
N ARG A 184 -5.44 16.16 5.42
CA ARG A 184 -4.08 15.65 5.55
C ARG A 184 -3.07 16.66 5.00
N TYR A 185 -2.13 17.01 5.84
CA TYR A 185 -0.89 17.69 5.45
C TYR A 185 0.25 16.67 5.39
N SER A 186 1.06 16.70 4.35
CA SER A 186 2.25 15.85 4.22
C SER A 186 3.41 16.61 3.63
N HIS A 187 4.60 16.41 4.21
CA HIS A 187 5.82 17.02 3.71
C HIS A 187 6.99 16.04 3.83
N ALA A 188 7.88 16.05 2.82
CA ALA A 188 9.06 15.22 2.77
C ALA A 188 10.31 16.10 2.67
N TRP A 189 11.27 15.88 3.57
CA TRP A 189 12.56 16.55 3.58
C TRP A 189 13.67 15.57 3.19
N PRO A 190 14.30 15.73 2.02
CA PRO A 190 15.55 15.05 1.75
C PRO A 190 16.66 15.72 2.59
N LEU A 191 17.33 14.97 3.47
CA LEU A 191 18.43 15.46 4.32
C LEU A 191 19.79 15.18 3.72
N GLY A 192 19.87 14.82 2.45
CA GLY A 192 21.08 14.46 1.71
C GLY A 192 20.77 13.43 0.63
N ALA A 193 21.80 12.69 0.20
CA ALA A 193 21.65 11.67 -0.83
C ALA A 193 21.03 10.35 -0.33
N ALA A 194 21.20 10.06 0.98
CA ALA A 194 20.81 8.78 1.57
C ALA A 194 19.68 8.90 2.59
N ASP A 195 19.39 10.11 3.06
CA ASP A 195 18.49 10.35 4.19
C ASP A 195 17.25 11.11 3.79
N ARG A 196 16.10 10.68 4.32
CA ARG A 196 14.81 11.30 4.09
C ARG A 196 13.96 11.27 5.35
N VAL A 197 13.30 12.37 5.65
CA VAL A 197 12.25 12.46 6.67
C VAL A 197 10.92 12.75 5.98
N ASP A 198 9.90 11.94 6.27
CA ASP A 198 8.53 12.21 5.86
C ASP A 198 7.69 12.50 7.10
N PHE A 199 6.94 13.57 7.04
CA PHE A 199 5.98 14.00 8.06
C PHE A 199 4.59 14.02 7.49
N ARG A 200 3.61 13.58 8.28
CA ARG A 200 2.20 13.60 7.93
C ARG A 200 1.37 13.91 9.17
N GLU A 201 0.48 14.89 9.03
CA GLU A 201 -0.51 15.24 10.02
C GLU A 201 -1.89 15.11 9.39
N THR A 202 -2.78 14.39 10.05
CA THR A 202 -4.16 14.17 9.58
C THR A 202 -5.13 14.56 10.68
N LEU A 203 -5.87 15.62 10.45
CA LEU A 203 -7.03 15.98 11.26
C LEU A 203 -8.25 15.27 10.69
N PHE A 204 -9.03 14.61 11.53
CA PHE A 204 -10.22 13.89 11.09
C PHE A 204 -11.42 14.14 12.01
N TRP A 205 -12.58 13.87 11.46
CA TRP A 205 -13.85 13.91 12.17
C TRP A 205 -14.70 12.70 11.83
N THR A 206 -15.29 12.06 12.85
CA THR A 206 -16.31 11.02 12.75
C THR A 206 -17.42 11.28 13.76
N PRO A 207 -18.62 10.70 13.58
CA PRO A 207 -19.66 10.77 14.60
C PRO A 207 -19.27 10.09 15.92
N ASP A 208 -18.45 9.04 15.85
CA ASP A 208 -18.08 8.22 17.02
C ASP A 208 -16.92 8.86 17.81
N ASP A 209 -15.86 9.32 17.13
CA ASP A 209 -14.63 9.85 17.77
C ASP A 209 -14.63 11.38 17.88
N HIS A 210 -15.61 12.06 17.25
CA HIS A 210 -15.63 13.52 17.09
C HIS A 210 -14.37 13.99 16.34
N ILE A 211 -13.67 14.98 16.88
CA ILE A 211 -12.42 15.47 16.29
C ILE A 211 -11.26 14.63 16.80
N GLY A 212 -10.39 14.22 15.88
CA GLY A 212 -9.15 13.55 16.19
C GLY A 212 -7.99 14.03 15.32
N SER A 213 -6.80 13.66 15.73
CA SER A 213 -5.57 13.94 15.02
C SER A 213 -4.67 12.70 15.02
N THR A 214 -4.04 12.44 13.87
CA THR A 214 -2.97 11.45 13.71
C THR A 214 -1.73 12.12 13.16
N THR A 215 -0.65 12.11 13.93
CA THR A 215 0.69 12.50 13.50
C THR A 215 1.48 11.28 13.12
N ALA A 216 2.09 11.25 11.95
CA ALA A 216 3.01 10.20 11.54
C ALA A 216 4.32 10.81 11.04
N MET A 217 5.44 10.20 11.40
CA MET A 217 6.77 10.61 10.98
C MET A 217 7.61 9.38 10.67
N SER A 218 8.28 9.38 9.52
CA SER A 218 9.28 8.37 9.20
C SER A 218 10.62 9.00 8.89
N TYR A 219 11.69 8.32 9.32
CA TYR A 219 13.05 8.58 8.89
C TYR A 219 13.53 7.36 8.11
N GLU A 220 14.07 7.59 6.93
CA GLU A 220 14.61 6.56 6.05
C GLU A 220 16.07 6.86 5.76
N HIS A 221 16.92 5.82 5.87
CA HIS A 221 18.33 5.86 5.51
C HIS A 221 18.63 4.78 4.48
N ALA A 222 19.04 5.17 3.28
CA ALA A 222 19.47 4.26 2.22
C ALA A 222 20.91 3.81 2.51
N TRP A 223 21.08 2.66 3.19
CA TRP A 223 22.40 2.09 3.48
C TRP A 223 23.13 1.65 2.20
N SER A 224 22.37 1.16 1.23
CA SER A 224 22.86 0.80 -0.10
C SER A 224 21.74 0.99 -1.14
N SER A 225 22.04 0.71 -2.40
CA SER A 225 21.02 0.73 -3.47
C SER A 225 19.88 -0.29 -3.28
N THR A 226 20.05 -1.27 -2.39
CA THR A 226 19.09 -2.36 -2.17
C THR A 226 18.63 -2.48 -0.72
N LEU A 227 19.30 -1.84 0.24
CA LEU A 227 18.99 -1.90 1.67
C LEU A 227 18.60 -0.52 2.20
N VAL A 228 17.40 -0.43 2.76
CA VAL A 228 16.89 0.78 3.42
C VAL A 228 16.56 0.46 4.87
N LEU A 229 17.01 1.29 5.78
CA LEU A 229 16.57 1.31 7.16
C LEU A 229 15.49 2.36 7.32
N ARG A 230 14.38 2.03 7.99
CA ARG A 230 13.27 2.95 8.24
C ARG A 230 12.83 2.89 9.68
N TRP A 231 12.73 4.05 10.30
CA TRP A 231 12.06 4.26 11.58
C TRP A 231 10.77 5.01 11.36
N LEU A 232 9.63 4.38 11.63
CA LEU A 232 8.30 4.92 11.43
C LEU A 232 7.58 5.03 12.77
N ASN A 233 7.00 6.19 13.04
CA ASN A 233 6.23 6.48 14.24
C ASN A 233 4.87 7.04 13.85
N ALA A 234 3.85 6.70 14.60
CA ALA A 234 2.56 7.35 14.51
C ALA A 234 1.92 7.47 15.89
N ALA A 235 1.13 8.51 16.05
CA ALA A 235 0.39 8.78 17.27
C ALA A 235 -0.99 9.35 16.92
N THR A 236 -2.03 8.86 17.60
CA THR A 236 -3.42 9.26 17.39
C THR A 236 -4.04 9.66 18.71
N ILE A 237 -4.79 10.76 18.70
CA ILE A 237 -5.62 11.23 19.82
C ILE A 237 -7.00 11.59 19.28
N THR A 238 -8.06 11.24 20.03
CA THR A 238 -9.43 11.62 19.69
C THR A 238 -10.07 12.40 20.85
N GLN A 239 -11.04 13.24 20.53
CA GLN A 239 -11.75 14.03 21.52
C GLN A 239 -12.55 13.14 22.50
N ASP A 240 -13.06 12.01 22.01
CA ASP A 240 -13.85 11.07 22.79
C ASP A 240 -12.97 10.26 23.75
N SER A 241 -11.98 9.57 23.23
CA SER A 241 -11.11 8.70 24.04
C SER A 241 -10.22 9.50 24.99
N LYS A 242 -9.78 10.70 24.58
CA LYS A 242 -8.77 11.53 25.28
C LYS A 242 -7.49 10.77 25.62
N LYS A 243 -7.27 9.63 24.97
CA LYS A 243 -6.14 8.76 25.18
C LYS A 243 -5.21 8.84 23.98
N PHE A 244 -3.93 8.94 24.26
CA PHE A 244 -2.89 8.94 23.27
C PHE A 244 -2.52 7.48 22.93
N GLU A 245 -2.82 7.08 21.69
CA GLU A 245 -2.34 5.82 21.11
C GLU A 245 -1.09 6.10 20.30
N TRP A 246 -0.05 5.32 20.48
CA TRP A 246 1.17 5.47 19.70
C TRP A 246 1.68 4.13 19.21
N SER A 247 2.38 4.16 18.09
CA SER A 247 3.03 2.99 17.48
C SER A 247 4.36 3.40 16.86
N SER A 248 5.35 2.55 16.98
CA SER A 248 6.69 2.74 16.44
C SER A 248 7.17 1.45 15.78
N SER A 249 7.85 1.58 14.65
CA SER A 249 8.44 0.48 13.90
C SER A 249 9.84 0.86 13.47
N LEU A 250 10.82 0.00 13.75
CA LEU A 250 12.17 0.09 13.22
C LEU A 250 12.40 -1.12 12.31
N GLY A 251 12.65 -0.88 11.03
CA GLY A 251 12.74 -1.94 10.03
C GLY A 251 13.94 -1.81 9.10
N ALA A 252 14.42 -2.98 8.65
CA ALA A 252 15.36 -3.12 7.56
C ALA A 252 14.66 -3.76 6.36
N TYR A 253 14.78 -3.14 5.20
CA TYR A 253 14.10 -3.52 3.96
C TYR A 253 15.15 -3.79 2.88
N GLN A 254 15.28 -5.05 2.51
CA GLN A 254 16.22 -5.49 1.49
C GLN A 254 15.46 -5.88 0.21
N SER A 255 15.76 -5.21 -0.89
CA SER A 255 15.27 -5.58 -2.21
C SER A 255 16.19 -6.57 -2.89
N TYR A 256 15.60 -7.57 -3.57
CA TYR A 256 16.29 -8.56 -4.38
C TYR A 256 15.68 -8.57 -5.78
N GLY A 257 16.49 -8.47 -6.82
CA GLY A 257 16.00 -8.50 -8.20
C GLY A 257 14.87 -7.51 -8.47
N GLN A 258 13.92 -7.94 -9.29
CA GLN A 258 12.74 -7.14 -9.61
C GLN A 258 11.59 -7.46 -8.63
N GLN A 259 11.18 -6.48 -7.83
CA GLN A 259 10.00 -6.54 -6.94
C GLN A 259 10.03 -7.60 -5.82
N GLN A 260 11.17 -8.21 -5.52
CA GLN A 260 11.31 -9.06 -4.34
C GLN A 260 11.77 -8.22 -3.15
N LEU A 261 11.07 -8.34 -2.02
CA LEU A 261 11.35 -7.57 -0.82
C LEU A 261 11.36 -8.49 0.41
N LEU A 262 12.44 -8.44 1.14
CA LEU A 262 12.54 -9.01 2.48
C LEU A 262 12.58 -7.87 3.49
N SER A 263 11.72 -7.91 4.51
CA SER A 263 11.76 -6.93 5.59
C SER A 263 11.80 -7.60 6.95
N LEU A 264 12.63 -7.05 7.83
CA LEU A 264 12.70 -7.39 9.25
C LEU A 264 12.32 -6.13 10.04
N GLU A 265 11.31 -6.22 10.89
CA GLU A 265 10.78 -5.08 11.64
C GLU A 265 10.65 -5.40 13.12
N ALA A 266 11.13 -4.49 13.96
CA ALA A 266 10.84 -4.45 15.38
C ALA A 266 9.71 -3.45 15.63
N LEU A 267 8.71 -3.86 16.40
CA LEU A 267 7.44 -3.17 16.57
C LEU A 267 7.21 -2.87 18.04
N CYS A 268 6.67 -1.70 18.32
CA CYS A 268 6.27 -1.31 19.67
C CYS A 268 5.04 -0.42 19.60
N SER A 269 4.04 -0.67 20.44
CA SER A 269 2.87 0.20 20.54
C SER A 269 2.41 0.35 21.97
N GLY A 270 1.68 1.42 22.27
CA GLY A 270 1.19 1.71 23.59
C GLY A 270 -0.06 2.57 23.58
N LEU A 271 -0.78 2.51 24.70
CA LEU A 271 -1.98 3.29 24.96
C LEU A 271 -1.81 4.02 26.28
N GLN A 272 -2.03 5.32 26.29
CA GLN A 272 -2.02 6.13 27.51
C GLN A 272 -3.10 5.63 28.50
N GLY A 273 -2.71 5.44 29.75
CA GLY A 273 -3.62 4.94 30.79
C GLY A 273 -3.70 3.42 30.89
N SER A 274 -2.97 2.65 30.08
CA SER A 274 -2.86 1.19 30.23
C SER A 274 -2.07 0.76 31.47
N GLY A 275 -1.35 1.68 32.11
CA GLY A 275 -0.48 1.38 33.26
C GLY A 275 0.83 0.67 32.88
N VAL A 276 1.10 0.50 31.59
CA VAL A 276 2.34 -0.06 31.05
C VAL A 276 2.94 0.86 29.99
N PRO A 277 4.27 0.95 29.89
CA PRO A 277 4.93 1.80 28.88
C PRO A 277 4.61 1.38 27.45
N ALA A 278 4.51 0.07 27.21
CA ALA A 278 4.16 -0.50 25.91
C ALA A 278 3.19 -1.67 26.11
N THR A 279 2.06 -1.62 25.41
CA THR A 279 1.08 -2.71 25.41
C THR A 279 1.54 -3.87 24.54
N ASP A 280 2.25 -3.57 23.47
CA ASP A 280 2.67 -4.57 22.51
C ASP A 280 4.11 -4.32 22.08
N ILE A 281 4.87 -5.40 21.97
CA ILE A 281 6.22 -5.42 21.40
C ILE A 281 6.24 -6.62 20.47
N GLY A 282 6.95 -6.52 19.34
CA GLY A 282 7.01 -7.63 18.39
C GLY A 282 8.21 -7.54 17.46
N LEU A 283 8.52 -8.69 16.87
CA LEU A 283 9.43 -8.82 15.73
C LEU A 283 8.70 -9.51 14.61
N GLN A 284 8.83 -9.02 13.39
CA GLN A 284 8.26 -9.68 12.20
C GLN A 284 9.27 -9.74 11.07
N LEU A 285 9.23 -10.84 10.36
CA LEU A 285 9.91 -11.05 9.09
C LEU A 285 8.84 -11.18 8.02
N LYS A 286 8.97 -10.42 6.95
CA LYS A 286 8.06 -10.47 5.81
C LYS A 286 8.85 -10.65 4.51
N TRP A 287 8.39 -11.57 3.68
CA TRP A 287 8.87 -11.76 2.33
C TRP A 287 7.75 -11.52 1.34
N GLU A 288 8.00 -10.68 0.36
CA GLU A 288 7.09 -10.36 -0.73
C GLU A 288 7.81 -10.60 -2.06
N GLN A 289 7.16 -11.29 -3.00
CA GLN A 289 7.70 -11.55 -4.33
C GLN A 289 6.61 -11.61 -5.40
N PRO A 290 6.93 -11.32 -6.67
CA PRO A 290 6.03 -11.58 -7.78
C PRO A 290 5.75 -13.09 -7.91
N VAL A 291 4.47 -13.43 -7.99
CA VAL A 291 4.01 -14.81 -8.27
C VAL A 291 3.65 -14.94 -9.74
N HIS A 292 3.06 -13.88 -10.30
CA HIS A 292 2.71 -13.82 -11.71
C HIS A 292 2.85 -12.40 -12.23
N LYS A 293 3.73 -12.20 -13.22
CA LYS A 293 4.09 -10.89 -13.77
C LYS A 293 4.46 -9.89 -12.64
N ASP A 294 4.27 -8.60 -12.86
CA ASP A 294 4.58 -7.51 -11.92
C ASP A 294 3.37 -7.06 -11.07
N TRP A 295 2.18 -7.54 -11.39
CA TRP A 295 0.92 -7.11 -10.77
C TRP A 295 0.37 -8.10 -9.72
N LEU A 296 0.82 -9.37 -9.71
CA LEU A 296 0.40 -10.35 -8.71
C LEU A 296 1.57 -10.71 -7.80
N LEU A 297 1.49 -10.27 -6.55
CA LEU A 297 2.53 -10.46 -5.54
C LEU A 297 2.05 -11.47 -4.49
N GLY A 298 2.92 -12.39 -4.11
CA GLY A 298 2.76 -13.25 -2.94
C GLY A 298 3.48 -12.66 -1.74
N GLU A 299 2.90 -12.82 -0.56
CA GLU A 299 3.45 -12.35 0.72
C GLU A 299 3.44 -13.49 1.73
N ILE A 300 4.55 -13.67 2.45
CA ILE A 300 4.66 -14.56 3.62
C ILE A 300 5.16 -13.71 4.78
N LEU A 301 4.57 -13.92 5.95
CA LEU A 301 4.89 -13.20 7.17
C LEU A 301 5.04 -14.18 8.33
N VAL A 302 6.11 -13.99 9.11
CA VAL A 302 6.33 -14.69 10.39
C VAL A 302 6.58 -13.65 11.45
N GLY A 303 5.89 -13.75 12.59
CA GLY A 303 6.05 -12.81 13.68
C GLY A 303 6.10 -13.49 15.04
N HIS A 304 6.78 -12.86 15.99
CA HIS A 304 6.77 -13.20 17.39
C HIS A 304 6.48 -11.94 18.20
N PHE A 305 5.49 -12.02 19.08
CA PHE A 305 4.92 -10.89 19.79
C PHE A 305 4.82 -11.12 21.28
N TRP A 306 4.91 -10.05 22.05
CA TRP A 306 4.82 -10.02 23.50
C TRP A 306 3.75 -9.02 23.96
N PRO A 307 2.44 -9.31 23.82
CA PRO A 307 1.37 -8.45 24.26
C PRO A 307 1.28 -8.37 25.80
N ARG A 308 0.94 -7.18 26.27
CA ARG A 308 0.60 -6.88 27.67
C ARG A 308 -0.42 -5.73 27.69
N PRO A 309 -1.72 -6.03 27.72
CA PRO A 309 -2.76 -5.01 27.57
C PRO A 309 -2.80 -4.00 28.73
N ASP A 310 -2.42 -4.43 29.94
CA ASP A 310 -2.47 -3.61 31.15
C ASP A 310 -1.39 -4.00 32.17
N ALA A 311 -1.35 -3.26 33.29
CA ALA A 311 -0.39 -3.50 34.37
C ALA A 311 -0.65 -4.79 35.16
N LEU A 312 -1.89 -5.26 35.20
CA LEU A 312 -2.31 -6.45 35.97
C LEU A 312 -2.04 -7.75 35.22
N THR A 313 -1.98 -7.67 33.89
CA THR A 313 -1.76 -8.82 33.00
C THR A 313 -0.26 -9.07 32.82
N ALA A 314 0.16 -10.33 32.97
CA ALA A 314 1.52 -10.72 32.67
C ALA A 314 1.76 -10.64 31.13
N ARG A 315 3.00 -10.27 30.73
CA ARG A 315 3.37 -10.26 29.31
C ARG A 315 3.33 -11.68 28.74
N SER A 316 2.47 -11.92 27.78
CA SER A 316 2.35 -13.20 27.10
C SER A 316 3.31 -13.31 25.91
N ARG A 317 3.34 -14.46 25.26
CA ARG A 317 4.10 -14.72 24.02
C ARG A 317 3.14 -15.29 22.98
N ALA A 318 3.23 -14.82 21.77
CA ALA A 318 2.43 -15.32 20.67
C ALA A 318 3.23 -15.35 19.37
N TRP A 319 3.10 -16.43 18.63
CA TRP A 319 3.58 -16.55 17.26
C TRP A 319 2.47 -16.22 16.28
N ALA A 320 2.84 -15.59 15.18
CA ALA A 320 1.95 -15.36 14.06
C ALA A 320 2.59 -15.84 12.77
N LEU A 321 1.80 -16.47 11.92
CA LEU A 321 2.15 -16.89 10.58
C LEU A 321 1.08 -16.37 9.62
N GLY A 322 1.51 -15.68 8.58
CA GLY A 322 0.61 -15.12 7.57
C GLY A 322 1.05 -15.44 6.17
N ALA A 323 0.09 -15.61 5.27
CA ALA A 323 0.32 -15.73 3.85
C ALA A 323 -0.76 -14.99 3.07
N GLY A 324 -0.39 -14.36 1.99
CA GLY A 324 -1.33 -13.58 1.20
C GLY A 324 -0.93 -13.38 -0.24
N ILE A 325 -1.90 -12.90 -1.00
CA ILE A 325 -1.73 -12.52 -2.41
C ILE A 325 -2.26 -11.09 -2.56
N LYS A 326 -1.50 -10.26 -3.29
CA LYS A 326 -1.87 -8.89 -3.66
C LYS A 326 -1.94 -8.78 -5.17
N MET A 327 -3.04 -8.29 -5.68
CA MET A 327 -3.24 -7.96 -7.08
C MET A 327 -3.29 -6.44 -7.25
N LYS A 328 -2.47 -5.91 -8.16
CA LYS A 328 -2.50 -4.50 -8.61
C LYS A 328 -3.24 -4.42 -9.94
N PHE A 329 -4.07 -3.40 -10.16
CA PHE A 329 -4.84 -3.25 -11.40
C PHE A 329 -5.05 -1.79 -11.81
#